data_195ff6aeb86bd08f73e3ef1c3670f613
#
_entry.id   195ff6aeb86bd08f73e3ef1c3670f613
#
_cell.length_a   1.000
_cell.length_b   1.000
_cell.length_c   1.000
_cell.angle_alpha   90.00
_cell.angle_beta   90.00
_cell.angle_gamma   90.00
#
_symmetry.space_group_name_H-M   'P 1'
#
loop_
_entity.id
_entity.type
_entity.pdbx_description
1 polymer ?
#
loop_
_entity_poly.entity_id
_entity_poly.type
_entity_poly.pdbx_seq_one_letter_code
_entity_poly.pdbx_strand_id
1 'polypeptide(L)'
;VDFDFNQSGGKGHISIQAGSMTFPGVFADAVVPVDKLVSDLAWTVTPATQTKSAGKPVGRADDRPADRIQVQFSRLSFANQDAEGEAQGSWHTADIGKGAARFPGVLDLQGSLSRADLAQTHRYLPLVLPIAARDYVKNAVVQGKTGSVRFKLKGDLADMPFSDPKKGEFRIATSFQNGSFAYVPAALTGGTPQWPALTQLSGDFLLDRTSLAVKGVTGKVEGLTSAQIVKGEGVIPNLGGSLSVQVSLDARGPLAEALSFIARSPIQGWTGQALAKATGTGNADYRVKLSLPISEIEKTKVQGTVTLANSDVQISPDIPAFSRVKGAVQFS
;
A
#
# COMPACT_ATOMS: atom_id res chain seq x y z
N VAL A 1 6.44 -1.21 -34.41
CA VAL A 1 5.25 -0.39 -34.12
C VAL A 1 4.53 -0.16 -35.41
N ASP A 2 3.26 -0.58 -35.50
CA ASP A 2 2.44 -0.45 -36.69
C ASP A 2 1.22 0.42 -36.37
N PHE A 3 0.97 1.45 -37.19
CA PHE A 3 -0.17 2.34 -37.07
C PHE A 3 -0.93 2.45 -38.38
N ASP A 4 -2.25 2.36 -38.29
CA ASP A 4 -3.20 2.71 -39.36
C ASP A 4 -4.15 3.77 -38.83
N PHE A 5 -4.15 4.99 -39.40
CA PHE A 5 -4.89 6.12 -38.85
C PHE A 5 -5.33 7.14 -39.90
N ASN A 6 -6.36 7.89 -39.56
CA ASN A 6 -6.84 9.06 -40.29
C ASN A 6 -7.23 10.18 -39.31
N GLN A 7 -7.87 11.26 -39.80
CA GLN A 7 -8.26 12.41 -38.98
C GLN A 7 -9.28 12.06 -37.88
N SER A 8 -10.06 10.97 -38.03
CA SER A 8 -11.11 10.58 -37.10
C SER A 8 -10.65 9.53 -36.08
N GLY A 9 -9.45 8.99 -36.22
CA GLY A 9 -8.92 7.98 -35.33
C GLY A 9 -8.01 6.97 -36.00
N GLY A 10 -7.74 5.87 -35.32
CA GLY A 10 -6.87 4.81 -35.84
C GLY A 10 -6.78 3.62 -34.92
N LYS A 11 -5.92 2.69 -35.35
CA LYS A 11 -5.49 1.53 -34.59
C LYS A 11 -3.97 1.46 -34.59
N GLY A 12 -3.40 0.89 -33.55
CA GLY A 12 -1.98 0.68 -33.45
C GLY A 12 -1.65 -0.60 -32.72
N HIS A 13 -0.58 -1.23 -33.20
CA HIS A 13 0.09 -2.31 -32.50
C HIS A 13 1.47 -1.84 -32.08
N ILE A 14 1.73 -1.88 -30.76
CA ILE A 14 3.02 -1.53 -30.18
C ILE A 14 3.67 -2.80 -29.66
N SER A 15 4.89 -3.07 -30.06
CA SER A 15 5.74 -4.12 -29.51
C SER A 15 7.10 -3.52 -29.19
N ILE A 16 7.50 -3.55 -27.94
CA ILE A 16 8.79 -3.09 -27.43
C ILE A 16 9.49 -4.27 -26.79
N GLN A 17 10.78 -4.42 -27.08
CA GLN A 17 11.68 -5.35 -26.41
C GLN A 17 12.93 -4.57 -26.01
N ALA A 18 13.32 -4.70 -24.72
CA ALA A 18 14.49 -4.03 -24.15
C ALA A 18 14.50 -2.50 -24.38
N GLY A 19 13.43 -1.83 -23.97
CA GLY A 19 13.25 -0.38 -24.10
C GLY A 19 13.00 0.32 -22.77
N SER A 20 12.49 1.54 -22.87
CA SER A 20 12.03 2.30 -21.72
C SER A 20 10.82 3.15 -22.06
N MET A 21 10.01 3.47 -21.06
CA MET A 21 8.90 4.41 -21.16
C MET A 21 9.16 5.59 -20.22
N THR A 22 8.90 6.79 -20.69
CA THR A 22 9.10 8.01 -19.90
C THR A 22 7.76 8.55 -19.44
N PHE A 23 7.60 8.75 -18.13
CA PHE A 23 6.40 9.27 -17.47
C PHE A 23 6.75 10.58 -16.73
N PRO A 24 6.94 11.70 -17.43
CA PRO A 24 7.35 12.97 -16.82
C PRO A 24 6.30 13.46 -15.82
N GLY A 25 6.72 13.78 -14.59
CA GLY A 25 5.82 14.30 -13.55
C GLY A 25 4.88 13.27 -12.91
N VAL A 26 4.98 11.98 -13.26
CA VAL A 26 4.14 10.92 -12.69
C VAL A 26 4.87 10.18 -11.58
N PHE A 27 6.06 9.70 -11.82
CA PHE A 27 6.89 8.96 -10.87
C PHE A 27 8.18 9.69 -10.53
N ALA A 28 8.79 9.34 -9.40
CA ALA A 28 10.09 9.90 -9.02
C ALA A 28 11.18 9.51 -10.05
N ASP A 29 11.19 8.25 -10.47
CA ASP A 29 11.97 7.76 -11.60
C ASP A 29 11.11 7.92 -12.86
N ALA A 30 11.29 9.04 -13.57
CA ALA A 30 10.48 9.32 -14.76
C ALA A 30 10.65 8.27 -15.87
N VAL A 31 11.80 7.59 -15.91
CA VAL A 31 12.12 6.56 -16.90
C VAL A 31 11.92 5.17 -16.30
N VAL A 32 10.94 4.44 -16.81
CA VAL A 32 10.64 3.06 -16.41
C VAL A 32 11.22 2.11 -17.45
N PRO A 33 12.18 1.24 -17.08
CA PRO A 33 12.68 0.19 -17.96
C PRO A 33 11.57 -0.80 -18.32
N VAL A 34 11.56 -1.27 -19.54
CA VAL A 34 10.59 -2.22 -20.09
C VAL A 34 11.34 -3.31 -20.83
N ASP A 35 11.31 -4.53 -20.30
CA ASP A 35 11.90 -5.68 -20.97
C ASP A 35 11.01 -6.14 -22.13
N LYS A 36 9.69 -6.08 -21.92
CA LYS A 36 8.68 -6.40 -22.92
C LYS A 36 7.44 -5.54 -22.72
N LEU A 37 6.91 -4.98 -23.80
CA LEU A 37 5.58 -4.38 -23.85
C LEU A 37 4.91 -4.76 -25.17
N VAL A 38 3.68 -5.25 -25.09
CA VAL A 38 2.82 -5.48 -26.25
C VAL A 38 1.47 -4.83 -25.96
N SER A 39 1.03 -3.97 -26.86
CA SER A 39 -0.26 -3.29 -26.73
C SER A 39 -0.97 -3.20 -28.07
N ASP A 40 -2.24 -3.57 -28.08
CA ASP A 40 -3.18 -3.29 -29.16
C ASP A 40 -4.09 -2.14 -28.69
N LEU A 41 -4.05 -1.04 -29.39
CA LEU A 41 -4.80 0.16 -29.08
C LEU A 41 -5.61 0.66 -30.26
N ALA A 42 -6.73 1.28 -29.97
CA ALA A 42 -7.55 2.00 -30.95
C ALA A 42 -7.92 3.35 -30.35
N TRP A 43 -7.98 4.38 -31.18
CA TRP A 43 -8.45 5.69 -30.75
C TRP A 43 -9.43 6.29 -31.73
N THR A 44 -10.30 7.15 -31.23
CA THR A 44 -11.22 7.95 -32.00
C THR A 44 -11.12 9.41 -31.58
N VAL A 45 -11.24 10.28 -32.56
CA VAL A 45 -11.34 11.72 -32.36
C VAL A 45 -12.69 12.17 -32.89
N THR A 46 -13.57 12.59 -32.00
CA THR A 46 -14.91 13.09 -32.38
C THR A 46 -14.85 14.60 -32.33
N PRO A 47 -15.02 15.29 -33.48
CA PRO A 47 -15.04 16.74 -33.53
C PRO A 47 -16.16 17.30 -32.64
N ALA A 48 -15.85 18.42 -32.00
CA ALA A 48 -16.84 19.15 -31.24
C ALA A 48 -17.98 19.64 -32.15
N THR A 49 -19.21 19.29 -31.80
CA THR A 49 -20.38 19.79 -32.50
C THR A 49 -20.54 21.27 -32.24
N GLN A 50 -20.33 22.10 -33.26
CA GLN A 50 -20.64 23.53 -33.18
C GLN A 50 -22.15 23.70 -33.08
N THR A 51 -22.67 23.88 -31.88
CA THR A 51 -24.01 24.42 -31.70
C THR A 51 -23.97 25.87 -32.19
N LYS A 52 -24.54 26.14 -33.36
CA LYS A 52 -24.75 27.49 -33.84
C LYS A 52 -25.71 28.20 -32.88
N SER A 53 -25.17 28.82 -31.86
CA SER A 53 -25.89 29.82 -31.06
C SER A 53 -25.95 31.08 -31.86
N ALA A 54 -27.10 31.34 -32.44
CA ALA A 54 -27.36 32.59 -33.18
C ALA A 54 -27.25 33.75 -32.21
N GLY A 55 -26.23 34.62 -32.40
CA GLY A 55 -26.28 36.01 -31.95
C GLY A 55 -25.52 36.41 -30.70
N LYS A 56 -24.53 35.66 -30.19
CA LYS A 56 -23.60 36.17 -29.16
C LYS A 56 -22.16 36.25 -29.71
N PRO A 57 -21.41 37.33 -29.46
CA PRO A 57 -20.02 37.39 -29.86
C PRO A 57 -19.22 36.31 -29.15
N VAL A 58 -18.34 35.66 -29.92
CA VAL A 58 -17.48 34.58 -29.47
C VAL A 58 -16.62 35.10 -28.30
N GLY A 59 -16.84 34.58 -27.10
CA GLY A 59 -15.98 34.76 -25.96
C GLY A 59 -14.54 34.26 -26.24
N ARG A 60 -13.63 34.45 -25.31
CA ARG A 60 -12.20 34.08 -25.39
C ARG A 60 -11.98 32.72 -26.05
N ALA A 61 -10.81 32.55 -26.66
CA ALA A 61 -10.38 31.34 -27.39
C ALA A 61 -10.55 30.03 -26.62
N ASP A 62 -10.71 30.08 -25.29
CA ASP A 62 -10.95 28.97 -24.40
C ASP A 62 -12.39 28.42 -24.41
N ASP A 63 -13.37 29.13 -24.97
CA ASP A 63 -14.78 28.73 -25.01
C ASP A 63 -15.15 27.85 -26.22
N ARG A 64 -14.18 27.43 -27.01
CA ARG A 64 -14.45 26.54 -28.15
C ARG A 64 -14.66 25.12 -27.65
N PRO A 65 -15.76 24.45 -28.09
CA PRO A 65 -15.94 23.04 -27.82
C PRO A 65 -14.72 22.29 -28.40
N ALA A 66 -14.04 21.53 -27.54
CA ALA A 66 -12.85 20.77 -27.93
C ALA A 66 -13.23 19.33 -28.33
N ASP A 67 -12.51 18.78 -29.30
CA ASP A 67 -12.71 17.41 -29.77
C ASP A 67 -12.63 16.40 -28.64
N ARG A 68 -13.51 15.41 -28.64
CA ARG A 68 -13.43 14.29 -27.70
C ARG A 68 -12.44 13.27 -28.23
N ILE A 69 -11.43 12.95 -27.44
CA ILE A 69 -10.48 11.87 -27.71
C ILE A 69 -10.87 10.67 -26.84
N GLN A 70 -10.95 9.51 -27.45
CA GLN A 70 -11.13 8.24 -26.75
C GLN A 70 -10.04 7.28 -27.21
N VAL A 71 -9.43 6.56 -26.25
CA VAL A 71 -8.42 5.53 -26.49
C VAL A 71 -8.90 4.26 -25.83
N GLN A 72 -8.81 3.14 -26.54
CA GLN A 72 -9.10 1.80 -26.03
C GLN A 72 -7.86 0.93 -26.10
N PHE A 73 -7.57 0.27 -25.00
CA PHE A 73 -6.51 -0.73 -24.87
C PHE A 73 -7.18 -2.10 -24.79
N SER A 74 -7.22 -2.83 -25.89
CA SER A 74 -7.82 -4.16 -25.91
C SER A 74 -6.89 -5.22 -25.34
N ARG A 75 -5.58 -4.99 -25.40
CA ARG A 75 -4.54 -5.81 -24.83
C ARG A 75 -3.35 -4.93 -24.48
N LEU A 76 -2.91 -5.03 -23.24
CA LEU A 76 -1.67 -4.46 -22.77
C LEU A 76 -0.96 -5.53 -21.94
N SER A 77 0.16 -6.06 -22.41
CA SER A 77 1.02 -6.95 -21.61
C SER A 77 2.39 -6.31 -21.45
N PHE A 78 2.94 -6.38 -20.26
CA PHE A 78 4.24 -5.78 -19.96
C PHE A 78 5.03 -6.65 -19.00
N ALA A 79 6.35 -6.54 -19.09
CA ALA A 79 7.29 -7.11 -18.14
C ALA A 79 8.48 -6.19 -17.98
N ASN A 80 8.97 -6.09 -16.75
CA ASN A 80 10.28 -5.55 -16.40
C ASN A 80 10.85 -6.31 -15.19
N GLN A 81 11.99 -5.86 -14.67
CA GLN A 81 12.62 -6.53 -13.52
C GLN A 81 11.72 -6.56 -12.28
N ASP A 82 10.88 -5.54 -12.06
CA ASP A 82 10.08 -5.36 -10.87
C ASP A 82 8.71 -6.05 -10.94
N ALA A 83 8.10 -6.10 -12.14
CA ALA A 83 6.74 -6.59 -12.32
C ALA A 83 6.51 -7.18 -13.71
N GLU A 84 5.51 -8.07 -13.80
CA GLU A 84 4.98 -8.61 -15.04
C GLU A 84 3.46 -8.72 -14.94
N GLY A 85 2.75 -8.35 -16.01
CA GLY A 85 1.30 -8.41 -15.98
C GLY A 85 0.62 -8.00 -17.28
N GLU A 86 -0.68 -7.92 -17.18
CA GLU A 86 -1.56 -7.55 -18.28
C GLU A 86 -2.66 -6.60 -17.81
N ALA A 87 -3.14 -5.79 -18.73
CA ALA A 87 -4.24 -4.85 -18.49
C ALA A 87 -5.09 -4.66 -19.75
N GLN A 88 -6.30 -4.18 -19.55
CA GLN A 88 -7.19 -3.72 -20.61
C GLN A 88 -8.02 -2.54 -20.08
N GLY A 89 -8.52 -1.70 -20.98
CA GLY A 89 -9.34 -0.59 -20.56
C GLY A 89 -9.54 0.46 -21.63
N SER A 90 -10.10 1.57 -21.21
CA SER A 90 -10.33 2.73 -22.07
C SER A 90 -10.10 4.03 -21.31
N TRP A 91 -9.68 5.03 -22.04
CA TRP A 91 -9.54 6.39 -21.54
C TRP A 91 -10.23 7.36 -22.51
N HIS A 92 -10.83 8.40 -21.97
CA HIS A 92 -11.33 9.50 -22.79
C HIS A 92 -11.20 10.85 -22.09
N THR A 93 -11.17 11.92 -22.88
CA THR A 93 -11.21 13.28 -22.34
C THR A 93 -12.52 13.53 -21.60
N ALA A 94 -12.47 14.23 -20.46
CA ALA A 94 -13.68 14.59 -19.71
C ALA A 94 -14.56 15.57 -20.48
N ASP A 95 -15.86 15.56 -20.18
CA ASP A 95 -16.84 16.46 -20.81
C ASP A 95 -16.73 17.88 -20.24
N ILE A 96 -16.38 18.85 -21.07
CA ILE A 96 -16.17 20.25 -20.67
C ILE A 96 -17.46 20.95 -20.21
N GLY A 97 -18.65 20.44 -20.57
CA GLY A 97 -19.95 21.06 -20.28
C GLY A 97 -20.34 21.21 -18.82
N LYS A 98 -19.50 20.76 -17.88
CA LYS A 98 -19.72 20.84 -16.43
C LYS A 98 -18.66 21.65 -15.68
N GLY A 99 -17.85 22.45 -16.38
CA GLY A 99 -16.77 23.23 -15.76
C GLY A 99 -15.56 22.40 -15.32
N ALA A 100 -15.52 21.11 -15.67
CA ALA A 100 -14.38 20.23 -15.39
C ALA A 100 -13.27 20.44 -16.44
N ALA A 101 -12.02 20.31 -16.01
CA ALA A 101 -10.89 20.28 -16.93
C ALA A 101 -10.97 19.05 -17.84
N ARG A 102 -10.61 19.19 -19.11
CA ARG A 102 -10.58 18.10 -20.09
C ARG A 102 -9.65 16.95 -19.69
N PHE A 103 -8.56 17.31 -19.02
CA PHE A 103 -7.55 16.40 -18.50
C PHE A 103 -7.53 16.46 -16.98
N PRO A 104 -7.17 15.38 -16.30
CA PRO A 104 -6.56 14.15 -16.81
C PRO A 104 -7.53 13.18 -17.51
N GLY A 105 -8.83 13.43 -17.52
CA GLY A 105 -9.82 12.62 -18.24
C GLY A 105 -10.38 11.45 -17.43
N VAL A 106 -11.20 10.65 -18.09
CA VAL A 106 -11.91 9.50 -17.50
C VAL A 106 -11.24 8.20 -17.93
N LEU A 107 -10.90 7.37 -16.97
CA LEU A 107 -10.25 6.08 -17.18
C LEU A 107 -11.17 4.93 -16.72
N ASP A 108 -11.18 3.84 -17.47
CA ASP A 108 -11.67 2.53 -17.03
C ASP A 108 -10.59 1.50 -17.36
N LEU A 109 -9.79 1.12 -16.35
CA LEU A 109 -8.62 0.25 -16.48
C LEU A 109 -8.72 -0.89 -15.47
N GLN A 110 -8.51 -2.11 -15.93
CA GLN A 110 -8.38 -3.27 -15.06
C GLN A 110 -7.26 -4.18 -15.55
N GLY A 111 -6.65 -4.90 -14.60
CA GLY A 111 -5.57 -5.80 -14.95
C GLY A 111 -5.10 -6.65 -13.80
N SER A 112 -4.07 -7.43 -14.08
CA SER A 112 -3.42 -8.29 -13.12
C SER A 112 -1.91 -8.29 -13.29
N LEU A 113 -1.18 -8.52 -12.18
CA LEU A 113 0.24 -8.82 -12.23
C LEU A 113 0.44 -10.29 -11.87
N SER A 114 1.13 -11.01 -12.72
CA SER A 114 1.57 -12.40 -12.49
C SER A 114 2.84 -12.47 -11.64
N ARG A 115 3.58 -11.36 -11.53
CA ARG A 115 4.75 -11.18 -10.70
C ARG A 115 4.89 -9.73 -10.29
N ALA A 116 5.20 -9.49 -8.99
CA ALA A 116 5.66 -8.19 -8.54
C ALA A 116 6.62 -8.32 -7.34
N ASP A 117 7.66 -7.49 -7.34
CA ASP A 117 8.57 -7.28 -6.23
C ASP A 117 8.05 -6.12 -5.37
N LEU A 118 7.61 -6.44 -4.16
CA LEU A 118 7.00 -5.45 -3.29
C LEU A 118 7.99 -4.39 -2.79
N ALA A 119 9.28 -4.74 -2.68
CA ALA A 119 10.32 -3.77 -2.30
C ALA A 119 10.44 -2.63 -3.32
N GLN A 120 10.07 -2.87 -4.57
CA GLN A 120 10.13 -1.88 -5.65
C GLN A 120 8.83 -1.05 -5.80
N THR A 121 7.80 -1.32 -4.99
CA THR A 121 6.51 -0.61 -5.05
C THR A 121 6.67 0.91 -4.98
N HIS A 122 7.65 1.40 -4.20
CA HIS A 122 7.90 2.83 -4.01
C HIS A 122 8.22 3.56 -5.32
N ARG A 123 8.80 2.89 -6.34
CA ARG A 123 9.16 3.45 -7.64
C ARG A 123 7.92 3.83 -8.48
N TYR A 124 6.80 3.14 -8.21
CA TYR A 124 5.54 3.29 -8.94
C TYR A 124 4.50 4.13 -8.18
N LEU A 125 4.91 4.74 -7.07
CA LEU A 125 4.04 5.67 -6.34
C LEU A 125 4.03 7.04 -7.04
N PRO A 126 2.82 7.58 -7.35
CA PRO A 126 2.71 8.87 -8.03
C PRO A 126 3.28 10.03 -7.20
N LEU A 127 3.88 11.01 -7.87
CA LEU A 127 4.43 12.23 -7.25
C LEU A 127 3.38 13.09 -6.54
N VAL A 128 2.10 12.93 -6.86
CA VAL A 128 0.99 13.58 -6.16
C VAL A 128 0.87 13.14 -4.70
N LEU A 129 1.38 11.94 -4.35
CA LEU A 129 1.45 11.50 -2.96
C LEU A 129 2.51 12.31 -2.18
N PRO A 130 2.24 12.65 -0.90
CA PRO A 130 3.22 13.32 -0.05
C PRO A 130 4.56 12.57 -0.03
N ILE A 131 5.67 13.32 -0.05
CA ILE A 131 7.01 12.74 -0.04
C ILE A 131 7.21 11.81 1.17
N ALA A 132 6.70 12.20 2.34
CA ALA A 132 6.78 11.40 3.56
C ALA A 132 6.11 10.02 3.41
N ALA A 133 4.99 9.93 2.69
CA ALA A 133 4.32 8.66 2.42
C ALA A 133 5.13 7.78 1.46
N ARG A 134 5.73 8.37 0.42
CA ARG A 134 6.60 7.65 -0.53
C ARG A 134 7.88 7.15 0.13
N ASP A 135 8.51 7.99 0.96
CA ASP A 135 9.70 7.63 1.73
C ASP A 135 9.39 6.56 2.78
N TYR A 136 8.22 6.62 3.41
CA TYR A 136 7.78 5.56 4.32
C TYR A 136 7.68 4.22 3.60
N VAL A 137 6.97 4.13 2.48
CA VAL A 137 6.84 2.88 1.72
C VAL A 137 8.21 2.35 1.28
N LYS A 138 9.10 3.23 0.80
CA LYS A 138 10.46 2.86 0.38
C LYS A 138 11.28 2.22 1.49
N ASN A 139 11.16 2.73 2.72
CA ASN A 139 11.97 2.26 3.85
C ASN A 139 11.27 1.17 4.67
N ALA A 140 9.94 1.10 4.63
CA ALA A 140 9.15 0.14 5.39
C ALA A 140 9.00 -1.21 4.68
N VAL A 141 8.79 -1.23 3.36
CA VAL A 141 8.62 -2.46 2.57
C VAL A 141 10.00 -2.93 2.11
N VAL A 142 10.68 -3.72 2.94
CA VAL A 142 12.07 -4.13 2.69
C VAL A 142 12.16 -5.30 1.71
N GLN A 143 11.20 -6.20 1.78
CA GLN A 143 11.16 -7.40 0.95
C GLN A 143 9.73 -7.90 0.79
N GLY A 144 9.45 -8.65 -0.26
CA GLY A 144 8.21 -9.37 -0.46
C GLY A 144 7.96 -9.64 -1.93
N LYS A 145 7.22 -10.71 -2.20
CA LYS A 145 6.84 -11.11 -3.56
C LYS A 145 5.37 -11.41 -3.62
N THR A 146 4.79 -11.16 -4.76
CA THR A 146 3.43 -11.59 -5.08
C THR A 146 3.33 -12.05 -6.53
N GLY A 147 2.45 -13.02 -6.78
CA GLY A 147 2.13 -13.52 -8.11
C GLY A 147 0.68 -13.32 -8.50
N SER A 148 -0.08 -12.52 -7.76
CA SER A 148 -1.53 -12.41 -7.97
C SER A 148 -2.08 -11.04 -7.59
N VAL A 149 -1.49 -9.97 -8.13
CA VAL A 149 -2.09 -8.65 -7.98
C VAL A 149 -3.27 -8.49 -8.94
N ARG A 150 -4.38 -7.99 -8.44
CA ARG A 150 -5.51 -7.52 -9.26
C ARG A 150 -5.72 -6.05 -8.99
N PHE A 151 -5.91 -5.26 -10.04
CA PHE A 151 -6.17 -3.85 -9.90
C PHE A 151 -7.32 -3.40 -10.79
N LYS A 152 -8.03 -2.39 -10.34
CA LYS A 152 -9.09 -1.71 -11.07
C LYS A 152 -9.08 -0.24 -10.73
N LEU A 153 -9.16 0.59 -11.77
CA LEU A 153 -9.21 2.04 -11.68
C LEU A 153 -10.25 2.53 -12.67
N LYS A 154 -11.34 3.13 -12.16
CA LYS A 154 -12.47 3.57 -12.98
C LYS A 154 -13.03 4.88 -12.47
N GLY A 155 -13.16 5.88 -13.34
CA GLY A 155 -13.75 7.18 -13.02
C GLY A 155 -12.98 8.35 -13.62
N ASP A 156 -13.39 9.56 -13.30
CA ASP A 156 -12.66 10.78 -13.64
C ASP A 156 -11.40 10.88 -12.76
N LEU A 157 -10.24 10.90 -13.40
CA LEU A 157 -8.96 10.91 -12.69
C LEU A 157 -8.74 12.19 -11.85
N ALA A 158 -9.51 13.26 -12.11
CA ALA A 158 -9.52 14.45 -11.26
C ALA A 158 -10.14 14.20 -9.88
N ASP A 159 -10.98 13.17 -9.74
CA ASP A 159 -11.63 12.78 -8.48
C ASP A 159 -10.84 11.72 -7.68
N MET A 160 -9.66 11.28 -8.18
CA MET A 160 -8.85 10.31 -7.43
C MET A 160 -8.48 10.80 -6.03
N PRO A 161 -8.48 9.91 -5.04
CA PRO A 161 -8.65 8.45 -5.05
C PRO A 161 -10.11 7.97 -4.93
N PHE A 162 -11.10 8.73 -5.37
CA PHE A 162 -12.54 8.42 -5.36
C PHE A 162 -13.08 8.19 -3.94
N SER A 163 -12.89 9.16 -3.05
CA SER A 163 -13.41 9.11 -1.67
C SER A 163 -14.93 8.90 -1.62
N ASP A 164 -15.67 9.47 -2.59
CA ASP A 164 -17.08 9.15 -2.83
C ASP A 164 -17.19 7.93 -3.77
N PRO A 165 -17.77 6.79 -3.30
CA PRO A 165 -17.93 5.58 -4.09
C PRO A 165 -18.72 5.76 -5.39
N LYS A 166 -19.55 6.81 -5.49
CA LYS A 166 -20.35 7.11 -6.69
C LYS A 166 -19.53 7.73 -7.81
N LYS A 167 -18.35 8.26 -7.50
CA LYS A 167 -17.47 8.94 -8.46
C LYS A 167 -16.51 8.00 -9.17
N GLY A 168 -16.21 6.84 -8.57
CA GLY A 168 -15.30 5.90 -9.19
C GLY A 168 -14.88 4.74 -8.30
N GLU A 169 -13.97 3.94 -8.84
CA GLU A 169 -13.39 2.77 -8.20
C GLU A 169 -11.86 2.84 -8.31
N PHE A 170 -11.18 2.65 -7.20
CA PHE A 170 -9.73 2.42 -7.16
C PHE A 170 -9.47 1.28 -6.20
N ARG A 171 -9.06 0.13 -6.74
CA ARG A 171 -8.87 -1.08 -5.96
C ARG A 171 -7.61 -1.81 -6.39
N ILE A 172 -6.80 -2.22 -5.40
CA ILE A 172 -5.65 -3.12 -5.58
C ILE A 172 -5.78 -4.21 -4.53
N ALA A 173 -5.78 -5.46 -4.95
CA ALA A 173 -5.85 -6.62 -4.08
C ALA A 173 -4.76 -7.63 -4.44
N THR A 174 -4.09 -8.18 -3.43
CA THR A 174 -3.06 -9.20 -3.62
C THR A 174 -2.85 -10.04 -2.38
N SER A 175 -2.38 -11.26 -2.56
CA SER A 175 -1.77 -12.07 -1.49
C SER A 175 -0.25 -11.96 -1.63
N PHE A 176 0.45 -11.77 -0.53
CA PHE A 176 1.90 -11.63 -0.50
C PHE A 176 2.55 -12.72 0.35
N GLN A 177 3.82 -13.00 0.05
CA GLN A 177 4.63 -14.01 0.73
C GLN A 177 6.07 -13.51 0.94
N ASN A 178 6.72 -14.07 1.95
CA ASN A 178 8.12 -13.76 2.30
C ASN A 178 8.37 -12.26 2.48
N GLY A 179 7.38 -11.55 3.05
CA GLY A 179 7.47 -10.14 3.32
C GLY A 179 8.44 -9.83 4.45
N SER A 180 9.13 -8.67 4.36
CA SER A 180 9.84 -8.03 5.45
C SER A 180 9.39 -6.59 5.55
N PHE A 181 8.92 -6.20 6.73
CA PHE A 181 8.29 -4.91 6.98
C PHE A 181 8.86 -4.23 8.21
N ALA A 182 9.56 -3.13 7.99
CA ALA A 182 10.05 -2.26 9.05
C ALA A 182 8.98 -1.20 9.36
N TYR A 183 8.05 -1.52 10.27
CA TYR A 183 6.91 -0.64 10.58
C TYR A 183 7.31 0.70 11.19
N VAL A 184 8.49 0.80 11.77
CA VAL A 184 9.15 2.06 12.17
C VAL A 184 10.55 2.06 11.54
N PRO A 185 10.72 2.53 10.30
CA PRO A 185 12.01 2.50 9.61
C PRO A 185 13.06 3.35 10.33
N ALA A 186 14.22 2.78 10.64
CA ALA A 186 15.32 3.48 11.29
C ALA A 186 15.77 4.72 10.51
N ALA A 187 15.73 4.67 9.19
CA ALA A 187 16.07 5.80 8.32
C ALA A 187 15.18 7.04 8.55
N LEU A 188 13.96 6.86 9.06
CA LEU A 188 13.02 7.95 9.32
C LEU A 188 13.00 8.43 10.77
N THR A 189 13.66 7.72 11.69
CA THR A 189 13.64 7.99 13.14
C THR A 189 14.99 8.44 13.72
N GLY A 190 15.97 8.71 12.85
CA GLY A 190 17.31 9.09 13.31
C GLY A 190 18.09 7.97 13.99
N GLY A 191 17.66 6.71 13.86
CA GLY A 191 18.48 5.53 14.14
C GLY A 191 18.42 4.95 15.55
N THR A 192 17.62 5.47 16.49
CA THR A 192 17.55 4.93 17.86
C THR A 192 16.24 5.23 18.57
N PRO A 193 15.71 4.33 19.42
CA PRO A 193 15.93 2.90 19.45
C PRO A 193 15.18 2.20 18.30
N GLN A 194 15.77 1.13 17.79
CA GLN A 194 15.21 0.43 16.63
C GLN A 194 14.08 -0.52 17.06
N TRP A 195 12.99 -0.47 16.33
CA TRP A 195 11.95 -1.49 16.42
C TRP A 195 12.34 -2.69 15.57
N PRO A 196 12.33 -3.92 16.13
CA PRO A 196 12.56 -5.12 15.33
C PRO A 196 11.57 -5.23 14.17
N ALA A 197 12.04 -5.50 12.97
CA ALA A 197 11.21 -5.66 11.80
C ALA A 197 10.34 -6.93 11.89
N LEU A 198 9.24 -6.94 11.14
CA LEU A 198 8.45 -8.15 10.91
C LEU A 198 8.99 -8.85 9.67
N THR A 199 9.18 -10.17 9.75
CA THR A 199 9.83 -10.97 8.71
C THR A 199 9.03 -12.21 8.35
N GLN A 200 9.33 -12.82 7.20
CA GLN A 200 8.61 -14.00 6.72
C GLN A 200 7.09 -13.81 6.67
N LEU A 201 6.67 -12.57 6.42
CA LEU A 201 5.26 -12.21 6.40
C LEU A 201 4.55 -12.83 5.19
N SER A 202 3.38 -13.37 5.43
CA SER A 202 2.42 -13.77 4.40
C SER A 202 1.03 -13.29 4.81
N GLY A 203 0.20 -12.94 3.83
CA GLY A 203 -1.15 -12.44 4.11
C GLY A 203 -1.79 -11.81 2.87
N ASP A 204 -2.95 -11.23 3.07
CA ASP A 204 -3.71 -10.54 2.03
C ASP A 204 -3.65 -9.02 2.23
N PHE A 205 -3.47 -8.30 1.14
CA PHE A 205 -3.47 -6.84 1.07
C PHE A 205 -4.63 -6.36 0.21
N LEU A 206 -5.31 -5.34 0.68
CA LEU A 206 -6.37 -4.64 -0.03
C LEU A 206 -6.21 -3.13 0.14
N LEU A 207 -6.08 -2.42 -0.97
CA LEU A 207 -6.32 -0.99 -1.07
C LEU A 207 -7.65 -0.79 -1.80
N ASP A 208 -8.58 -0.09 -1.17
CA ASP A 208 -9.87 0.24 -1.74
C ASP A 208 -10.11 1.74 -1.54
N ARG A 209 -9.94 2.52 -2.62
CA ARG A 209 -10.02 3.99 -2.61
C ARG A 209 -9.08 4.60 -1.56
N THR A 210 -9.62 5.05 -0.46
CA THR A 210 -8.87 5.65 0.65
C THR A 210 -8.59 4.68 1.80
N SER A 211 -9.08 3.46 1.75
CA SER A 211 -8.91 2.46 2.81
C SER A 211 -7.82 1.45 2.44
N LEU A 212 -6.93 1.17 3.38
CA LEU A 212 -5.91 0.12 3.26
C LEU A 212 -6.13 -0.92 4.35
N ALA A 213 -6.11 -2.18 3.99
CA ALA A 213 -6.20 -3.29 4.93
C ALA A 213 -5.21 -4.41 4.60
N VAL A 214 -4.65 -5.01 5.64
CA VAL A 214 -3.95 -6.29 5.57
C VAL A 214 -4.66 -7.29 6.49
N LYS A 215 -4.82 -8.53 6.04
CA LYS A 215 -5.57 -9.55 6.77
C LYS A 215 -4.86 -10.90 6.71
N GLY A 216 -5.16 -11.75 7.70
CA GLY A 216 -4.62 -13.10 7.75
C GLY A 216 -3.09 -13.12 7.81
N VAL A 217 -2.48 -12.08 8.36
CA VAL A 217 -1.02 -11.95 8.38
C VAL A 217 -0.43 -12.97 9.33
N THR A 218 0.51 -13.76 8.82
CA THR A 218 1.37 -14.65 9.59
C THR A 218 2.83 -14.27 9.38
N GLY A 219 3.72 -14.64 10.31
CA GLY A 219 5.14 -14.32 10.16
C GLY A 219 5.91 -14.38 11.47
N LYS A 220 7.03 -13.68 11.50
CA LYS A 220 7.94 -13.63 12.65
C LYS A 220 8.37 -12.20 12.97
N VAL A 221 8.95 -12.03 14.13
CA VAL A 221 9.64 -10.80 14.54
C VAL A 221 11.15 -11.03 14.42
N GLU A 222 11.86 -10.08 13.85
CA GLU A 222 13.30 -10.12 13.67
C GLU A 222 14.04 -10.38 15.01
N GLY A 223 15.00 -11.33 14.97
CA GLY A 223 15.77 -11.73 16.14
C GLY A 223 15.02 -12.58 17.16
N LEU A 224 13.77 -13.02 16.89
CA LEU A 224 13.06 -14.05 17.62
C LEU A 224 13.05 -15.34 16.80
N THR A 225 13.42 -16.45 17.40
CA THR A 225 13.60 -17.72 16.66
C THR A 225 12.33 -18.58 16.65
N SER A 226 11.64 -18.62 17.76
CA SER A 226 10.49 -19.52 17.99
C SER A 226 9.15 -18.80 18.05
N ALA A 227 9.15 -17.52 18.42
CA ALA A 227 7.93 -16.71 18.46
C ALA A 227 7.37 -16.48 17.04
N GLN A 228 6.06 -16.66 16.89
CA GLN A 228 5.36 -16.56 15.62
C GLN A 228 4.13 -15.68 15.73
N ILE A 229 3.90 -14.87 14.72
CA ILE A 229 2.62 -14.22 14.47
C ILE A 229 1.70 -15.28 13.86
N VAL A 230 0.64 -15.62 14.58
CA VAL A 230 -0.34 -16.65 14.19
C VAL A 230 -1.45 -16.02 13.35
N LYS A 231 -1.84 -14.80 13.71
CA LYS A 231 -2.84 -14.02 13.00
C LYS A 231 -2.59 -12.53 13.23
N GLY A 232 -2.51 -11.77 12.15
CA GLY A 232 -2.41 -10.32 12.19
C GLY A 232 -3.41 -9.68 11.25
N GLU A 233 -3.92 -8.54 11.65
CA GLU A 233 -4.76 -7.67 10.84
C GLU A 233 -4.33 -6.22 11.07
N GLY A 234 -4.28 -5.45 10.00
CA GLY A 234 -3.98 -4.02 10.05
C GLY A 234 -4.92 -3.25 9.14
N VAL A 235 -5.44 -2.10 9.60
CA VAL A 235 -6.36 -1.28 8.82
C VAL A 235 -5.97 0.20 8.98
N ILE A 236 -5.94 0.90 7.87
CA ILE A 236 -5.98 2.35 7.79
C ILE A 236 -7.31 2.71 7.13
N PRO A 237 -8.33 3.14 7.89
CA PRO A 237 -9.67 3.37 7.33
C PRO A 237 -9.72 4.48 6.30
N ASN A 238 -8.87 5.50 6.44
CA ASN A 238 -8.84 6.64 5.54
C ASN A 238 -7.41 7.20 5.39
N LEU A 239 -6.84 7.07 4.20
CA LEU A 239 -5.53 7.62 3.83
C LEU A 239 -5.57 9.12 3.51
N GLY A 240 -6.76 9.67 3.22
CA GLY A 240 -6.96 11.07 2.83
C GLY A 240 -7.35 12.02 3.96
N GLY A 241 -7.41 11.51 5.21
CA GLY A 241 -7.83 12.29 6.38
C GLY A 241 -6.85 12.17 7.55
N SER A 242 -7.38 12.23 8.78
CA SER A 242 -6.58 11.93 9.97
C SER A 242 -6.17 10.46 9.95
N LEU A 243 -4.90 10.23 9.62
CA LEU A 243 -4.33 8.88 9.54
C LEU A 243 -4.37 8.19 10.90
N SER A 244 -5.09 7.07 10.96
CA SER A 244 -5.14 6.20 12.14
C SER A 244 -4.85 4.77 11.71
N VAL A 245 -3.84 4.16 12.30
CA VAL A 245 -3.48 2.76 12.07
C VAL A 245 -4.09 1.91 13.19
N GLN A 246 -4.89 0.92 12.81
CA GLN A 246 -5.47 -0.05 13.74
C GLN A 246 -4.84 -1.41 13.47
N VAL A 247 -4.29 -2.03 14.50
CA VAL A 247 -3.65 -3.35 14.40
C VAL A 247 -4.24 -4.29 15.43
N SER A 248 -4.47 -5.51 15.03
CA SER A 248 -4.81 -6.64 15.90
C SER A 248 -3.84 -7.78 15.61
N LEU A 249 -3.21 -8.32 16.63
CA LEU A 249 -2.16 -9.32 16.50
C LEU A 249 -2.36 -10.43 17.54
N ASP A 250 -2.40 -11.68 17.08
CA ASP A 250 -2.26 -12.88 17.88
C ASP A 250 -0.89 -13.51 17.59
N ALA A 251 -0.09 -13.73 18.63
CA ALA A 251 1.22 -14.36 18.53
C ALA A 251 1.38 -15.46 19.57
N ARG A 252 2.31 -16.37 19.34
CA ARG A 252 2.67 -17.45 20.25
C ARG A 252 4.17 -17.64 20.27
N GLY A 253 4.72 -17.91 21.43
CA GLY A 253 6.14 -18.23 21.56
C GLY A 253 6.64 -18.22 22.98
N PRO A 254 7.95 -18.48 23.20
CA PRO A 254 8.58 -18.49 24.50
C PRO A 254 8.46 -17.13 25.22
N LEU A 255 8.15 -17.16 26.50
CA LEU A 255 8.09 -15.95 27.32
C LEU A 255 9.43 -15.21 27.35
N ALA A 256 10.54 -15.94 27.36
CA ALA A 256 11.88 -15.35 27.27
C ALA A 256 12.09 -14.52 25.99
N GLU A 257 11.55 -14.93 24.85
CA GLU A 257 11.66 -14.17 23.60
C GLU A 257 10.81 -12.89 23.65
N ALA A 258 9.62 -12.94 24.26
CA ALA A 258 8.80 -11.73 24.46
C ALA A 258 9.51 -10.71 25.38
N LEU A 259 10.11 -11.15 26.46
CA LEU A 259 10.93 -10.30 27.34
C LEU A 259 12.15 -9.73 26.59
N SER A 260 12.82 -10.54 25.76
CA SER A 260 13.90 -10.08 24.88
C SER A 260 13.43 -9.03 23.85
N PHE A 261 12.24 -9.17 23.29
CA PHE A 261 11.63 -8.15 22.40
C PHE A 261 11.43 -6.83 23.15
N ILE A 262 10.87 -6.89 24.36
CA ILE A 262 10.66 -5.69 25.19
C ILE A 262 12.00 -5.00 25.47
N ALA A 263 13.03 -5.76 25.89
CA ALA A 263 14.34 -5.24 26.23
C ALA A 263 15.08 -4.59 25.03
N ARG A 264 14.80 -5.02 23.79
CA ARG A 264 15.42 -4.50 22.56
C ARG A 264 14.58 -3.45 21.84
N SER A 265 13.39 -3.12 22.36
CA SER A 265 12.47 -2.16 21.75
C SER A 265 12.27 -0.94 22.64
N PRO A 266 11.71 0.17 22.14
CA PRO A 266 11.34 1.33 22.94
C PRO A 266 10.40 1.03 24.11
N ILE A 267 9.73 -0.11 24.12
CA ILE A 267 8.83 -0.55 25.20
C ILE A 267 9.57 -0.61 26.54
N GLN A 268 10.88 -0.95 26.54
CA GLN A 268 11.70 -0.94 27.76
C GLN A 268 11.66 0.41 28.49
N GLY A 269 11.78 1.50 27.73
CA GLY A 269 11.69 2.85 28.31
C GLY A 269 10.28 3.19 28.81
N TRP A 270 9.26 2.78 28.08
CA TRP A 270 7.86 3.05 28.45
C TRP A 270 7.42 2.30 29.69
N THR A 271 7.98 1.12 29.95
CA THR A 271 7.72 0.35 31.18
C THR A 271 8.56 0.82 32.38
N GLY A 272 9.27 1.95 32.26
CA GLY A 272 10.15 2.45 33.32
C GLY A 272 11.24 1.44 33.72
N GLN A 273 11.66 0.59 32.76
CA GLN A 273 12.61 -0.51 32.97
C GLN A 273 12.13 -1.60 33.96
N ALA A 274 10.85 -1.63 34.33
CA ALA A 274 10.32 -2.59 35.28
C ALA A 274 10.55 -4.05 34.86
N LEU A 275 10.61 -4.30 33.55
CA LEU A 275 10.86 -5.63 32.97
C LEU A 275 12.30 -5.85 32.51
N ALA A 276 13.21 -4.92 32.75
CA ALA A 276 14.60 -5.00 32.27
C ALA A 276 15.37 -6.21 32.81
N LYS A 277 15.03 -6.65 34.01
CA LYS A 277 15.63 -7.82 34.69
C LYS A 277 14.67 -9.01 34.75
N ALA A 278 13.50 -8.90 34.12
CA ALA A 278 12.53 -9.98 34.15
C ALA A 278 13.02 -11.19 33.34
N THR A 279 12.80 -12.37 33.88
CA THR A 279 13.07 -13.66 33.23
C THR A 279 11.82 -14.52 33.24
N GLY A 280 11.73 -15.40 32.25
CA GLY A 280 10.61 -16.32 32.18
C GLY A 280 10.92 -17.54 31.32
N THR A 281 10.26 -18.65 31.64
CA THR A 281 10.31 -19.91 30.88
C THR A 281 8.91 -20.29 30.41
N GLY A 282 8.84 -21.28 29.55
CA GLY A 282 7.58 -21.75 28.98
C GLY A 282 7.09 -20.90 27.83
N ASN A 283 5.98 -21.33 27.22
CA ASN A 283 5.34 -20.64 26.11
C ASN A 283 4.14 -19.82 26.61
N ALA A 284 3.86 -18.74 25.89
CA ALA A 284 2.69 -17.91 26.13
C ALA A 284 1.98 -17.56 24.81
N ASP A 285 0.68 -17.31 24.93
CA ASP A 285 -0.12 -16.72 23.86
C ASP A 285 -0.27 -15.22 24.11
N TYR A 286 -0.02 -14.44 23.09
CA TYR A 286 -0.04 -12.97 23.12
C TYR A 286 -1.17 -12.45 22.23
N ARG A 287 -2.00 -11.58 22.76
CA ARG A 287 -2.99 -10.84 21.97
C ARG A 287 -2.77 -9.36 22.18
N VAL A 288 -2.57 -8.62 21.09
CA VAL A 288 -2.30 -7.19 21.15
C VAL A 288 -3.23 -6.45 20.20
N LYS A 289 -3.78 -5.35 20.67
CA LYS A 289 -4.52 -4.38 19.88
C LYS A 289 -3.86 -3.01 20.00
N LEU A 290 -3.64 -2.37 18.87
CA LEU A 290 -3.04 -1.05 18.77
C LEU A 290 -3.98 -0.13 17.99
N SER A 291 -4.19 1.08 18.50
CA SER A 291 -4.80 2.19 17.78
C SER A 291 -3.84 3.37 17.81
N LEU A 292 -3.27 3.70 16.66
CA LEU A 292 -2.21 4.70 16.51
C LEU A 292 -2.69 5.84 15.60
N PRO A 293 -3.15 6.98 16.15
CA PRO A 293 -3.39 8.20 15.38
C PRO A 293 -2.03 8.84 15.03
N ILE A 294 -1.70 8.90 13.74
CA ILE A 294 -0.36 9.33 13.27
C ILE A 294 -0.08 10.81 13.57
N SER A 295 -1.11 11.66 13.54
CA SER A 295 -0.98 13.10 13.86
C SER A 295 -0.96 13.41 15.35
N GLU A 296 -1.30 12.43 16.21
CA GLU A 296 -1.45 12.59 17.67
C GLU A 296 -0.91 11.33 18.35
N ILE A 297 0.38 11.06 18.15
CA ILE A 297 1.02 9.80 18.60
C ILE A 297 0.88 9.62 20.12
N GLU A 298 0.80 10.69 20.89
CA GLU A 298 0.58 10.67 22.33
C GLU A 298 -0.79 10.08 22.73
N LYS A 299 -1.74 10.04 21.80
CA LYS A 299 -3.07 9.42 22.00
C LYS A 299 -3.08 7.93 21.59
N THR A 300 -1.92 7.34 21.34
CA THR A 300 -1.81 5.91 21.03
C THR A 300 -2.38 5.08 22.17
N LYS A 301 -3.22 4.10 21.80
CA LYS A 301 -3.79 3.13 22.74
C LYS A 301 -3.25 1.75 22.39
N VAL A 302 -2.68 1.10 23.38
CA VAL A 302 -2.22 -0.29 23.29
C VAL A 302 -2.96 -1.09 24.35
N GLN A 303 -3.54 -2.22 23.96
CA GLN A 303 -4.18 -3.14 24.87
C GLN A 303 -3.69 -4.54 24.57
N GLY A 304 -3.41 -5.31 25.57
CA GLY A 304 -2.97 -6.68 25.34
C GLY A 304 -3.26 -7.62 26.48
N THR A 305 -3.14 -8.91 26.12
CA THR A 305 -3.28 -10.04 27.05
C THR A 305 -2.15 -11.01 26.77
N VAL A 306 -1.44 -11.40 27.83
CA VAL A 306 -0.47 -12.49 27.82
C VAL A 306 -1.07 -13.64 28.61
N THR A 307 -1.29 -14.77 27.95
CA THR A 307 -1.85 -15.97 28.58
C THR A 307 -0.73 -16.97 28.81
N LEU A 308 -0.51 -17.31 30.08
CA LEU A 308 0.49 -18.26 30.57
C LEU A 308 -0.16 -19.58 30.83
N ALA A 309 0.42 -20.69 30.34
CA ALA A 309 -0.14 -22.02 30.50
C ALA A 309 0.58 -22.88 31.58
N ASN A 310 1.85 -22.69 31.73
CA ASN A 310 2.73 -23.36 32.73
C ASN A 310 4.12 -22.72 32.62
N SER A 311 4.24 -21.50 33.06
CA SER A 311 5.44 -20.64 32.88
C SER A 311 6.05 -20.35 34.24
N ASP A 312 7.37 -20.32 34.32
CA ASP A 312 8.06 -19.72 35.47
C ASP A 312 8.36 -18.27 35.15
N VAL A 313 8.13 -17.37 36.08
CA VAL A 313 8.27 -15.94 35.92
C VAL A 313 9.00 -15.33 37.09
N GLN A 314 10.06 -14.59 36.84
CA GLN A 314 10.73 -13.74 37.83
C GLN A 314 10.78 -12.30 37.28
N ILE A 315 10.15 -11.36 37.99
CA ILE A 315 10.06 -9.96 37.57
C ILE A 315 11.35 -9.21 37.87
N SER A 316 11.96 -9.49 39.03
CA SER A 316 13.23 -8.92 39.45
C SER A 316 14.02 -9.98 40.25
N PRO A 317 15.36 -9.95 40.25
CA PRO A 317 16.18 -10.84 41.09
C PRO A 317 15.86 -10.72 42.59
N ASP A 318 15.33 -9.60 43.02
CA ASP A 318 14.99 -9.32 44.41
C ASP A 318 13.63 -9.86 44.83
N ILE A 319 12.87 -10.40 43.87
CA ILE A 319 11.53 -10.98 44.12
C ILE A 319 11.61 -12.50 43.87
N PRO A 320 11.03 -13.35 44.74
CA PRO A 320 10.95 -14.78 44.47
C PRO A 320 10.31 -15.08 43.10
N ALA A 321 10.84 -16.11 42.44
CA ALA A 321 10.26 -16.57 41.19
C ALA A 321 8.91 -17.27 41.43
N PHE A 322 7.95 -16.99 40.58
CA PHE A 322 6.69 -17.71 40.54
C PHE A 322 6.83 -18.89 39.60
N SER A 323 6.56 -20.09 40.09
CA SER A 323 6.69 -21.33 39.31
C SER A 323 5.34 -21.83 38.84
N ARG A 324 5.30 -22.41 37.63
CA ARG A 324 4.11 -23.04 37.02
C ARG A 324 2.90 -22.11 36.95
N VAL A 325 3.13 -20.85 36.66
CA VAL A 325 2.07 -19.84 36.57
C VAL A 325 1.11 -20.20 35.45
N LYS A 326 -0.18 -20.14 35.77
CA LYS A 326 -1.29 -20.25 34.81
C LYS A 326 -2.21 -19.04 34.99
N GLY A 327 -2.66 -18.47 33.89
CA GLY A 327 -3.58 -17.34 33.95
C GLY A 327 -3.29 -16.31 32.84
N ALA A 328 -3.92 -15.16 32.93
CA ALA A 328 -3.77 -14.10 31.97
C ALA A 328 -3.36 -12.79 32.65
N VAL A 329 -2.39 -12.11 32.07
CA VAL A 329 -1.98 -10.77 32.42
C VAL A 329 -2.49 -9.82 31.36
N GLN A 330 -3.22 -8.78 31.79
CA GLN A 330 -3.70 -7.73 30.89
C GLN A 330 -2.91 -6.44 31.08
N PHE A 331 -2.73 -5.69 30.02
CA PHE A 331 -2.10 -4.37 30.03
C PHE A 331 -2.80 -3.43 29.06
N SER A 332 -2.71 -2.13 29.35
CA SER A 332 -3.28 -1.05 28.53
C SER A 332 -2.45 0.23 28.68
#